data_b932fbe01625f3f350a93666ffd0adfe
#
_entry.id   b932fbe01625f3f350a93666ffd0adfe
#
_cell.length_a   1.000
_cell.length_b   1.000
_cell.length_c   1.000
_cell.angle_alpha   90.00
_cell.angle_beta   90.00
_cell.angle_gamma   90.00
#
_symmetry.space_group_name_H-M   'P 1'
#
loop_
_entity.id
_entity.type
_entity.pdbx_description
1 polymer ?
#
loop_
_entity_poly.entity_id
_entity_poly.type
_entity_poly.pdbx_seq_one_letter_code
_entity_poly.pdbx_strand_id
1 'polypeptide(L)'
;MVWGATAMAFNALRVAGITDYLLRPKRRLELSKAKHPSLAGHARVSRYLASQLLFYEYGESEFFSSDNAPPDIVARRRDGFMALSTLYKTRFAETIRRTQEVADIISDLQFTERYRVPFQYSRFVRTYLPVGAFMRSSEGVTLTDLDDNRFYDLTGSYGVNLLGNDAYRDMMQKGLNETRDLGPALGFYHLVIADNVRRLRDVSGMDEVSFHMSGTEAVMQAVRLARYHTQRSHLVRFCGAYHGWWGDVQPGIGNPVPARETYTLKDMSQDSLRVLRTRRDIACVLVNPVQSLHPNNAAPADASLTHGARQACFDKTSYTEWLKQLRAVCTERGIALIFDEVFVGFRLAFGGAQEYFGVRADLVTYGKTVGGGFPIGVVCGRAGFMKRFRDDRPADICFARGTFNSHPAVMGAMDKFLSYIESPEGRSLYRGLDDLWNTRAEKLNRRLRADGLPVQVANLSTIWTVSYNWPSRYNWMLQYYLRAEGLALSWTGTGRFIFSLKYSEADFEAVADRFVAACRSMERDGWWWCCPGATNKSIQHRIIREMIMHRFLRCATVT
;
A
#
# COMPACT_ATOMS: atom_id res chain seq x y z
N MET A 1 18.30 20.02 55.82
CA MET A 1 18.74 19.71 54.44
C MET A 1 17.64 19.18 53.49
N VAL A 2 16.54 18.65 53.98
CA VAL A 2 15.45 18.09 53.13
C VAL A 2 14.61 19.19 52.44
N TRP A 3 14.43 20.34 53.02
CA TRP A 3 13.62 21.45 52.47
C TRP A 3 14.28 22.21 51.33
N GLY A 4 15.63 22.22 51.24
CA GLY A 4 16.33 22.85 50.13
C GLY A 4 16.27 22.05 48.81
N ALA A 5 16.28 20.73 48.89
CA ALA A 5 16.20 19.87 47.72
C ALA A 5 14.84 19.88 47.06
N THR A 6 13.74 19.97 47.88
CA THR A 6 12.36 20.07 47.37
C THR A 6 12.12 21.43 46.72
N ALA A 7 12.62 22.52 47.23
CA ALA A 7 12.49 23.85 46.64
C ALA A 7 13.23 23.98 45.32
N MET A 8 14.44 23.37 45.19
CA MET A 8 15.19 23.33 43.92
C MET A 8 14.49 22.45 42.87
N ALA A 9 13.92 21.33 43.28
CA ALA A 9 13.12 20.46 42.37
C ALA A 9 11.84 21.16 41.88
N PHE A 10 11.12 21.89 42.76
CA PHE A 10 9.96 22.68 42.37
C PHE A 10 10.29 23.86 41.47
N ASN A 11 11.40 24.54 41.70
CA ASN A 11 11.86 25.62 40.82
C ASN A 11 12.34 25.05 39.46
N ALA A 12 13.01 23.93 39.43
CA ALA A 12 13.42 23.25 38.18
C ALA A 12 12.21 22.80 37.35
N LEU A 13 11.15 22.27 38.00
CA LEU A 13 9.89 21.90 37.35
C LEU A 13 9.12 23.13 36.82
N ARG A 14 9.15 24.23 37.55
CA ARG A 14 8.50 25.50 37.16
C ARG A 14 9.22 26.14 35.97
N VAL A 15 10.56 26.18 36.00
CA VAL A 15 11.40 26.68 34.88
C VAL A 15 11.23 25.77 33.66
N ALA A 16 11.19 24.44 33.82
CA ALA A 16 10.93 23.50 32.75
C ALA A 16 9.53 23.71 32.13
N GLY A 17 8.52 23.98 32.94
CA GLY A 17 7.15 24.28 32.47
C GLY A 17 7.05 25.58 31.67
N ILE A 18 7.72 26.65 32.12
CA ILE A 18 7.77 27.94 31.42
C ILE A 18 8.54 27.81 30.12
N THR A 19 9.68 27.12 30.12
CA THR A 19 10.48 26.89 28.91
C THR A 19 9.71 26.06 27.90
N ASP A 20 8.95 25.05 28.33
CA ASP A 20 8.10 24.25 27.47
C ASP A 20 6.97 25.08 26.84
N TYR A 21 6.36 25.97 27.61
CA TYR A 21 5.32 26.91 27.14
C TYR A 21 5.86 27.86 26.07
N LEU A 22 7.02 28.45 26.28
CA LEU A 22 7.67 29.38 25.34
C LEU A 22 8.13 28.68 24.05
N LEU A 23 8.49 27.40 24.12
CA LEU A 23 8.91 26.61 22.95
C LEU A 23 7.72 26.02 22.14
N ARG A 24 6.51 26.04 22.68
CA ARG A 24 5.31 25.49 21.97
C ARG A 24 5.08 26.07 20.58
N PRO A 25 5.12 27.39 20.34
CA PRO A 25 4.94 27.95 18.99
C PRO A 25 6.02 27.47 18.02
N LYS A 26 7.29 27.47 18.44
CA LYS A 26 8.41 26.98 17.62
C LYS A 26 8.24 25.51 17.27
N ARG A 27 7.91 24.66 18.23
CA ARG A 27 7.65 23.23 18.02
C ARG A 27 6.46 22.98 17.09
N ARG A 28 5.38 23.77 17.18
CA ARG A 28 4.23 23.69 16.27
C ARG A 28 4.62 24.05 14.84
N LEU A 29 5.44 25.10 14.68
CA LEU A 29 5.93 25.51 13.36
C LEU A 29 6.84 24.44 12.74
N GLU A 30 7.76 23.86 13.50
CA GLU A 30 8.62 22.75 13.05
C GLU A 30 7.78 21.55 12.58
N LEU A 31 6.78 21.15 13.38
CA LEU A 31 5.87 20.07 13.00
C LEU A 31 5.07 20.41 11.75
N SER A 32 4.62 21.65 11.60
CA SER A 32 3.88 22.10 10.42
C SER A 32 4.71 22.02 9.14
N LYS A 33 5.98 22.42 9.19
CA LYS A 33 6.94 22.33 8.06
C LYS A 33 7.24 20.88 7.67
N ALA A 34 7.29 20.00 8.65
CA ALA A 34 7.56 18.57 8.43
C ALA A 34 6.35 17.77 7.90
N LYS A 35 5.15 18.37 7.85
CA LYS A 35 3.97 17.71 7.26
C LYS A 35 4.01 17.74 5.75
N HIS A 36 3.42 16.71 5.15
CA HIS A 36 3.21 16.71 3.70
C HIS A 36 2.17 17.79 3.33
N PRO A 37 2.38 18.56 2.24
CA PRO A 37 1.47 19.66 1.86
C PRO A 37 0.08 19.19 1.40
N SER A 38 -0.08 17.91 1.05
CA SER A 38 -1.39 17.37 0.67
C SER A 38 -2.31 17.15 1.88
N LEU A 39 -3.61 17.02 1.63
CA LEU A 39 -4.61 16.74 2.67
C LEU A 39 -4.31 15.45 3.46
N ALA A 40 -3.62 14.48 2.88
CA ALA A 40 -3.21 13.26 3.57
C ALA A 40 -2.23 13.52 4.75
N GLY A 41 -1.48 14.63 4.73
CA GLY A 41 -0.68 15.11 5.85
C GLY A 41 -1.49 15.82 6.95
N HIS A 42 -2.77 16.12 6.71
CA HIS A 42 -3.62 16.97 7.54
C HIS A 42 -4.95 16.30 7.90
N ALA A 43 -4.91 15.18 8.61
CA ALA A 43 -6.06 14.32 8.91
C ALA A 43 -7.31 15.04 9.42
N ARG A 44 -7.15 16.08 10.28
CA ARG A 44 -8.27 16.86 10.80
C ARG A 44 -8.96 17.68 9.70
N VAL A 45 -8.18 18.30 8.83
CA VAL A 45 -8.69 19.10 7.71
C VAL A 45 -9.37 18.20 6.69
N SER A 46 -8.74 17.05 6.38
CA SER A 46 -9.30 16.06 5.45
C SER A 46 -10.67 15.56 5.91
N ARG A 47 -10.82 15.22 7.19
CA ARG A 47 -12.12 14.78 7.74
C ARG A 47 -13.18 15.88 7.66
N TYR A 48 -12.81 17.10 8.02
CA TYR A 48 -13.74 18.24 7.94
C TYR A 48 -14.19 18.47 6.49
N LEU A 49 -13.28 18.53 5.54
CA LEU A 49 -13.62 18.70 4.12
C LEU A 49 -14.47 17.53 3.61
N ALA A 50 -14.11 16.30 3.94
CA ALA A 50 -14.89 15.13 3.51
C ALA A 50 -16.33 15.17 4.03
N SER A 51 -16.57 15.64 5.27
CA SER A 51 -17.91 15.80 5.83
C SER A 51 -18.75 16.91 5.17
N GLN A 52 -18.11 17.81 4.42
CA GLN A 52 -18.79 18.92 3.73
C GLN A 52 -19.08 18.62 2.25
N LEU A 53 -18.47 17.57 1.69
CA LEU A 53 -18.67 17.19 0.29
C LEU A 53 -19.97 16.42 0.14
N LEU A 54 -20.88 16.93 -0.68
CA LEU A 54 -22.11 16.24 -1.03
C LEU A 54 -21.87 15.33 -2.24
N PHE A 55 -22.54 14.19 -2.23
CA PHE A 55 -22.50 13.26 -3.34
C PHE A 55 -23.26 13.80 -4.55
N TYR A 56 -22.68 13.67 -5.73
CA TYR A 56 -23.33 13.95 -7.02
C TYR A 56 -22.82 12.96 -8.07
N GLU A 57 -23.61 12.75 -9.10
CA GLU A 57 -23.28 11.87 -10.23
C GLU A 57 -23.48 12.61 -11.53
N TYR A 58 -22.68 12.24 -12.52
CA TYR A 58 -22.87 12.74 -13.88
C TYR A 58 -24.03 12.03 -14.59
N GLY A 59 -24.80 12.79 -15.35
CA GLY A 59 -25.66 12.24 -16.39
C GLY A 59 -24.83 11.76 -17.59
N GLU A 60 -25.49 11.20 -18.59
CA GLU A 60 -24.81 10.66 -19.78
C GLU A 60 -23.98 11.72 -20.51
N SER A 61 -24.54 12.91 -20.67
CA SER A 61 -23.84 14.01 -21.36
C SER A 61 -22.55 14.39 -20.64
N GLU A 62 -22.63 14.64 -19.33
CA GLU A 62 -21.45 15.01 -18.53
C GLU A 62 -20.44 13.87 -18.43
N PHE A 63 -20.92 12.62 -18.42
CA PHE A 63 -20.04 11.45 -18.35
C PHE A 63 -19.01 11.45 -19.49
N PHE A 64 -19.42 11.74 -20.72
CA PHE A 64 -18.55 11.71 -21.90
C PHE A 64 -17.84 13.04 -22.19
N SER A 65 -18.32 14.17 -21.65
CA SER A 65 -17.86 15.51 -21.98
C SER A 65 -17.32 16.32 -20.78
N SER A 66 -17.05 15.69 -19.64
CA SER A 66 -16.64 16.41 -18.41
C SER A 66 -15.35 17.22 -18.54
N ASP A 67 -14.55 16.97 -19.58
CA ASP A 67 -13.32 17.70 -19.93
C ASP A 67 -13.52 18.73 -21.04
N ASN A 68 -14.76 19.00 -21.52
CA ASN A 68 -15.13 19.83 -22.64
C ASN A 68 -14.63 19.30 -23.99
N ALA A 69 -14.59 17.98 -24.16
CA ALA A 69 -14.26 17.39 -25.46
C ALA A 69 -15.25 17.85 -26.56
N PRO A 70 -14.79 18.04 -27.80
CA PRO A 70 -15.65 18.38 -28.93
C PRO A 70 -16.60 17.22 -29.27
N PRO A 71 -17.69 17.50 -29.99
CA PRO A 71 -18.77 16.53 -30.26
C PRO A 71 -18.31 15.24 -30.94
N ASP A 72 -17.33 15.30 -31.84
CA ASP A 72 -16.74 14.13 -32.51
C ASP A 72 -16.01 13.22 -31.56
N ILE A 73 -15.25 13.75 -30.61
CA ILE A 73 -14.59 12.99 -29.54
C ILE A 73 -15.62 12.38 -28.58
N VAL A 74 -16.66 13.15 -28.22
CA VAL A 74 -17.76 12.65 -27.37
C VAL A 74 -18.47 11.48 -28.05
N ALA A 75 -18.75 11.55 -29.33
CA ALA A 75 -19.36 10.48 -30.12
C ALA A 75 -18.45 9.23 -30.12
N ARG A 76 -17.16 9.38 -30.42
CA ARG A 76 -16.19 8.27 -30.38
C ARG A 76 -16.12 7.62 -29.00
N ARG A 77 -16.11 8.41 -27.92
CA ARG A 77 -16.14 7.88 -26.54
C ARG A 77 -17.39 7.07 -26.25
N ARG A 78 -18.56 7.56 -26.68
CA ARG A 78 -19.84 6.87 -26.50
C ARG A 78 -19.84 5.55 -27.24
N ASP A 79 -19.47 5.53 -28.50
CA ASP A 79 -19.45 4.33 -29.33
C ASP A 79 -18.47 3.29 -28.78
N GLY A 80 -17.24 3.71 -28.46
CA GLY A 80 -16.23 2.84 -27.83
C GLY A 80 -16.66 2.30 -26.47
N PHE A 81 -17.30 3.13 -25.63
CA PHE A 81 -17.82 2.71 -24.34
C PHE A 81 -18.95 1.69 -24.47
N MET A 82 -19.86 1.86 -25.41
CA MET A 82 -20.95 0.90 -25.65
C MET A 82 -20.43 -0.40 -26.24
N ALA A 83 -19.44 -0.35 -27.13
CA ALA A 83 -18.77 -1.54 -27.64
C ALA A 83 -18.06 -2.31 -26.51
N LEU A 84 -17.35 -1.60 -25.63
CA LEU A 84 -16.72 -2.18 -24.46
C LEU A 84 -17.75 -2.78 -23.49
N SER A 85 -18.88 -2.11 -23.27
CA SER A 85 -20.00 -2.62 -22.45
C SER A 85 -20.56 -3.92 -23.01
N THR A 86 -20.74 -4.00 -24.33
CA THR A 86 -21.20 -5.23 -24.99
C THR A 86 -20.19 -6.36 -24.79
N LEU A 87 -18.90 -6.08 -24.98
CA LEU A 87 -17.82 -7.06 -24.72
C LEU A 87 -17.88 -7.57 -23.27
N TYR A 88 -18.03 -6.70 -22.29
CA TYR A 88 -18.09 -7.08 -20.88
C TYR A 88 -19.29 -8.00 -20.60
N LYS A 89 -20.48 -7.64 -21.09
CA LYS A 89 -21.71 -8.41 -20.89
C LYS A 89 -21.70 -9.78 -21.57
N THR A 90 -20.96 -9.92 -22.66
CA THR A 90 -20.86 -11.20 -23.38
C THR A 90 -19.70 -12.05 -22.86
N ARG A 91 -18.53 -11.45 -22.67
CA ARG A 91 -17.31 -12.19 -22.33
C ARG A 91 -17.21 -12.57 -20.86
N PHE A 92 -17.82 -11.79 -19.95
CA PHE A 92 -17.75 -11.99 -18.50
C PHE A 92 -19.13 -12.25 -17.89
N ALA A 93 -20.05 -12.82 -18.66
CA ALA A 93 -21.47 -12.92 -18.33
C ALA A 93 -21.74 -13.64 -17.01
N GLU A 94 -21.21 -14.84 -16.82
CA GLU A 94 -21.42 -15.65 -15.61
C GLU A 94 -20.70 -15.05 -14.40
N THR A 95 -19.48 -14.59 -14.59
CA THR A 95 -18.70 -13.94 -13.52
C THR A 95 -19.40 -12.67 -13.02
N ILE A 96 -19.96 -11.86 -13.91
CA ILE A 96 -20.74 -10.67 -13.57
C ILE A 96 -22.03 -11.06 -12.86
N ARG A 97 -22.79 -12.00 -13.41
CA ARG A 97 -24.05 -12.48 -12.83
C ARG A 97 -23.86 -12.94 -11.38
N ARG A 98 -22.86 -13.79 -11.14
CA ARG A 98 -22.55 -14.28 -9.78
C ARG A 98 -22.11 -13.16 -8.84
N THR A 99 -21.38 -12.19 -9.36
CA THR A 99 -20.97 -11.03 -8.55
C THR A 99 -22.17 -10.19 -8.14
N GLN A 100 -23.11 -9.95 -9.06
CA GLN A 100 -24.32 -9.19 -8.79
C GLN A 100 -25.24 -9.86 -7.75
N GLU A 101 -25.30 -11.19 -7.71
CA GLU A 101 -26.09 -11.96 -6.72
C GLU A 101 -25.64 -11.67 -5.28
N VAL A 102 -24.39 -11.31 -5.06
CA VAL A 102 -23.82 -11.07 -3.73
C VAL A 102 -23.36 -9.62 -3.48
N ALA A 103 -23.45 -8.76 -4.50
CA ALA A 103 -22.94 -7.38 -4.43
C ALA A 103 -23.57 -6.59 -3.28
N ASP A 104 -24.86 -6.76 -3.02
CA ASP A 104 -25.59 -6.03 -1.97
C ASP A 104 -25.45 -6.63 -0.57
N ILE A 105 -24.87 -7.83 -0.45
CA ILE A 105 -24.73 -8.54 0.84
C ILE A 105 -23.27 -8.70 1.27
N ILE A 106 -22.28 -8.38 0.42
CA ILE A 106 -20.86 -8.32 0.77
C ILE A 106 -20.43 -6.86 0.83
N SER A 107 -20.23 -6.32 2.04
CA SER A 107 -19.93 -4.91 2.23
C SER A 107 -18.62 -4.46 1.54
N ASP A 108 -17.63 -5.34 1.44
CA ASP A 108 -16.39 -5.08 0.72
C ASP A 108 -16.59 -4.92 -0.78
N LEU A 109 -17.51 -5.70 -1.38
CA LEU A 109 -17.87 -5.54 -2.79
C LEU A 109 -18.59 -4.21 -3.04
N GLN A 110 -19.56 -3.85 -2.19
CA GLN A 110 -20.25 -2.55 -2.28
C GLN A 110 -19.25 -1.40 -2.29
N PHE A 111 -18.28 -1.45 -1.35
CA PHE A 111 -17.25 -0.43 -1.25
C PHE A 111 -16.36 -0.41 -2.50
N THR A 112 -15.85 -1.56 -2.93
CA THR A 112 -14.92 -1.64 -4.06
C THR A 112 -15.56 -1.24 -5.39
N GLU A 113 -16.82 -1.62 -5.62
CA GLU A 113 -17.56 -1.20 -6.81
C GLU A 113 -17.82 0.30 -6.85
N ARG A 114 -18.17 0.89 -5.70
CA ARG A 114 -18.48 2.31 -5.61
C ARG A 114 -17.25 3.21 -5.79
N TYR A 115 -16.09 2.77 -5.32
CA TYR A 115 -14.85 3.56 -5.28
C TYR A 115 -13.77 3.11 -6.27
N ARG A 116 -14.11 2.24 -7.21
CA ARG A 116 -13.20 1.81 -8.28
C ARG A 116 -12.81 2.95 -9.22
N VAL A 117 -13.70 3.91 -9.39
CA VAL A 117 -13.52 5.11 -10.22
C VAL A 117 -13.90 6.36 -9.41
N PRO A 118 -13.54 7.58 -9.86
CA PRO A 118 -14.02 8.80 -9.21
C PRO A 118 -15.55 8.79 -9.09
N PHE A 119 -16.06 9.13 -7.92
CA PHE A 119 -17.45 8.87 -7.52
C PHE A 119 -18.50 9.45 -8.49
N GLN A 120 -18.16 10.56 -9.19
CA GLN A 120 -19.04 11.20 -10.15
C GLN A 120 -19.40 10.27 -11.33
N TYR A 121 -18.48 9.39 -11.71
CA TYR A 121 -18.62 8.44 -12.82
C TYR A 121 -19.15 7.06 -12.38
N SER A 122 -19.17 6.80 -11.08
CA SER A 122 -19.35 5.44 -10.54
C SER A 122 -20.64 4.78 -10.96
N ARG A 123 -21.77 5.51 -10.95
CA ARG A 123 -23.06 4.95 -11.34
C ARG A 123 -23.07 4.43 -12.78
N PHE A 124 -22.60 5.26 -13.71
CA PHE A 124 -22.59 4.93 -15.13
C PHE A 124 -21.69 3.74 -15.42
N VAL A 125 -20.50 3.75 -14.81
CA VAL A 125 -19.55 2.64 -14.93
C VAL A 125 -20.10 1.34 -14.37
N ARG A 126 -20.69 1.33 -13.19
CA ARG A 126 -21.29 0.12 -12.58
C ARG A 126 -22.43 -0.45 -13.42
N THR A 127 -23.20 0.40 -14.10
CA THR A 127 -24.30 -0.03 -14.96
C THR A 127 -23.82 -0.70 -16.23
N TYR A 128 -22.77 -0.16 -16.86
CA TYR A 128 -22.35 -0.55 -18.20
C TYR A 128 -21.08 -1.39 -18.25
N LEU A 129 -20.17 -1.23 -17.28
CA LEU A 129 -18.89 -1.94 -17.17
C LEU A 129 -18.74 -2.61 -15.79
N PRO A 130 -19.70 -3.46 -15.38
CA PRO A 130 -19.55 -4.16 -14.11
C PRO A 130 -18.33 -5.08 -14.14
N VAL A 131 -17.59 -5.12 -13.04
CA VAL A 131 -16.38 -5.94 -12.92
C VAL A 131 -16.69 -7.16 -12.06
N GLY A 132 -16.59 -8.36 -12.62
CA GLY A 132 -16.76 -9.59 -11.87
C GLY A 132 -15.67 -9.82 -10.84
N ALA A 133 -16.04 -10.34 -9.66
CA ALA A 133 -15.15 -10.56 -8.52
C ALA A 133 -14.74 -12.03 -8.34
N PHE A 134 -15.36 -12.96 -9.07
CA PHE A 134 -15.11 -14.38 -8.91
C PHE A 134 -14.05 -14.90 -9.86
N MET A 135 -13.20 -15.80 -9.34
CA MET A 135 -12.23 -16.59 -10.11
C MET A 135 -12.46 -18.07 -9.84
N ARG A 136 -12.33 -18.91 -10.88
CA ARG A 136 -12.47 -20.36 -10.77
C ARG A 136 -11.17 -21.04 -10.36
N SER A 137 -10.07 -20.59 -10.94
CA SER A 137 -8.76 -21.22 -10.74
C SER A 137 -7.60 -20.24 -10.95
N SER A 138 -6.43 -20.70 -10.55
CA SER A 138 -5.16 -20.02 -10.82
C SER A 138 -4.12 -21.03 -11.28
N GLU A 139 -3.21 -20.64 -12.17
CA GLU A 139 -2.11 -21.48 -12.67
C GLU A 139 -0.91 -20.60 -13.00
N GLY A 140 0.27 -20.94 -12.48
CA GLY A 140 1.49 -20.15 -12.69
C GLY A 140 1.27 -18.68 -12.31
N VAL A 141 1.29 -17.81 -13.33
CA VAL A 141 1.07 -16.35 -13.20
C VAL A 141 -0.29 -15.90 -13.75
N THR A 142 -1.22 -16.83 -13.94
CA THR A 142 -2.53 -16.54 -14.53
C THR A 142 -3.68 -16.93 -13.62
N LEU A 143 -4.83 -16.28 -13.84
CA LEU A 143 -6.11 -16.52 -13.18
C LEU A 143 -7.17 -16.85 -14.25
N THR A 144 -8.12 -17.72 -13.93
CA THR A 144 -9.24 -18.06 -14.82
C THR A 144 -10.56 -17.71 -14.11
N ASP A 145 -11.44 -16.94 -14.77
CA ASP A 145 -12.75 -16.57 -14.23
C ASP A 145 -13.81 -17.67 -14.45
N LEU A 146 -15.06 -17.36 -14.15
CA LEU A 146 -16.16 -18.33 -14.30
C LEU A 146 -16.59 -18.54 -15.76
N ASP A 147 -16.20 -17.63 -16.64
CA ASP A 147 -16.45 -17.67 -18.08
C ASP A 147 -15.26 -18.24 -18.87
N ASP A 148 -14.31 -18.91 -18.20
CA ASP A 148 -13.10 -19.49 -18.75
C ASP A 148 -12.11 -18.49 -19.40
N ASN A 149 -12.27 -17.19 -19.09
CA ASN A 149 -11.29 -16.20 -19.53
C ASN A 149 -10.01 -16.28 -18.71
N ARG A 150 -8.86 -16.35 -19.38
CA ARG A 150 -7.54 -16.38 -18.77
C ARG A 150 -6.93 -15.00 -18.70
N PHE A 151 -6.54 -14.58 -17.49
CA PHE A 151 -5.91 -13.29 -17.21
C PHE A 151 -4.50 -13.48 -16.69
N TYR A 152 -3.56 -12.62 -17.08
CA TYR A 152 -2.32 -12.46 -16.35
C TYR A 152 -2.56 -11.73 -15.03
N ASP A 153 -2.06 -12.29 -13.92
CA ASP A 153 -2.24 -11.75 -12.58
C ASP A 153 -1.27 -10.58 -12.30
N LEU A 154 -1.72 -9.36 -12.53
CA LEU A 154 -0.99 -8.14 -12.18
C LEU A 154 -1.34 -7.65 -10.76
N THR A 155 -2.13 -8.39 -10.00
CA THR A 155 -2.48 -8.06 -8.61
C THR A 155 -1.42 -8.53 -7.64
N GLY A 156 -0.70 -9.61 -8.00
CA GLY A 156 0.23 -10.33 -7.14
C GLY A 156 -0.40 -10.71 -5.79
N SER A 157 -1.75 -10.89 -5.75
CA SER A 157 -2.52 -11.11 -4.52
C SER A 157 -2.11 -10.12 -3.41
N TYR A 158 -2.04 -8.83 -3.75
CA TYR A 158 -1.59 -7.74 -2.87
C TYR A 158 -0.20 -7.93 -2.25
N GLY A 159 0.66 -8.69 -2.93
CA GLY A 159 2.03 -8.97 -2.51
C GLY A 159 2.24 -10.35 -1.87
N VAL A 160 1.19 -11.16 -1.71
CA VAL A 160 1.32 -12.56 -1.27
C VAL A 160 2.01 -13.40 -2.32
N ASN A 161 1.57 -13.28 -3.59
CA ASN A 161 2.09 -14.08 -4.69
C ASN A 161 3.47 -13.56 -5.16
N LEU A 162 4.52 -14.16 -4.62
CA LEU A 162 5.91 -13.90 -5.02
C LEU A 162 6.44 -14.98 -5.99
N LEU A 163 6.00 -16.23 -5.81
CA LEU A 163 6.59 -17.43 -6.45
C LEU A 163 5.68 -18.10 -7.47
N GLY A 164 4.55 -17.50 -7.82
CA GLY A 164 3.52 -18.10 -8.66
C GLY A 164 2.50 -18.93 -7.85
N ASN A 165 1.29 -19.05 -8.37
CA ASN A 165 0.18 -19.65 -7.62
C ASN A 165 0.40 -21.12 -7.28
N ASP A 166 1.04 -21.88 -8.18
CA ASP A 166 1.26 -23.32 -8.00
C ASP A 166 2.21 -23.61 -6.84
N ALA A 167 3.26 -22.80 -6.68
CA ALA A 167 4.19 -22.92 -5.57
C ALA A 167 3.50 -22.77 -4.23
N TYR A 168 2.59 -21.79 -4.10
CA TYR A 168 1.85 -21.59 -2.85
C TYR A 168 0.86 -22.71 -2.56
N ARG A 169 0.15 -23.24 -3.59
CA ARG A 169 -0.72 -24.41 -3.40
C ARG A 169 0.06 -25.62 -2.88
N ASP A 170 1.24 -25.86 -3.46
CA ASP A 170 2.13 -26.96 -3.03
C ASP A 170 2.62 -26.74 -1.58
N MET A 171 3.06 -25.52 -1.24
CA MET A 171 3.51 -25.16 0.11
C MET A 171 2.38 -25.33 1.14
N MET A 172 1.17 -24.86 0.83
CA MET A 172 0.00 -25.03 1.68
C MET A 172 -0.30 -26.52 1.91
N GLN A 173 -0.34 -27.33 0.85
CA GLN A 173 -0.65 -28.76 0.94
C GLN A 173 0.41 -29.52 1.73
N LYS A 174 1.69 -29.28 1.44
CA LYS A 174 2.81 -29.92 2.16
C LYS A 174 2.86 -29.51 3.63
N GLY A 175 2.64 -28.22 3.90
CA GLY A 175 2.61 -27.71 5.27
C GLY A 175 1.46 -28.30 6.10
N LEU A 176 0.26 -28.40 5.50
CA LEU A 176 -0.89 -29.08 6.12
C LEU A 176 -0.59 -30.54 6.40
N ASN A 177 -0.02 -31.26 5.44
CA ASN A 177 0.30 -32.68 5.60
C ASN A 177 1.32 -32.92 6.72
N GLU A 178 2.34 -32.07 6.83
CA GLU A 178 3.40 -32.19 7.83
C GLU A 178 2.89 -31.95 9.26
N THR A 179 1.95 -31.04 9.41
CA THR A 179 1.45 -30.62 10.73
C THR A 179 0.09 -31.24 11.10
N ARG A 180 -0.45 -32.14 10.25
CA ARG A 180 -1.81 -32.66 10.35
C ARG A 180 -2.11 -33.34 11.68
N ASP A 181 -1.13 -34.07 12.25
CA ASP A 181 -1.32 -34.88 13.46
C ASP A 181 -1.45 -34.03 14.72
N LEU A 182 -0.96 -32.77 14.69
CA LEU A 182 -1.20 -31.80 15.75
C LEU A 182 -2.58 -31.13 15.62
N GLY A 183 -3.14 -31.07 14.39
CA GLY A 183 -4.42 -30.44 14.11
C GLY A 183 -4.45 -28.97 14.58
N PRO A 184 -5.56 -28.49 15.15
CA PRO A 184 -5.69 -27.13 15.68
C PRO A 184 -5.31 -27.03 17.17
N ALA A 185 -4.31 -27.79 17.63
CA ALA A 185 -3.84 -27.72 19.02
C ALA A 185 -3.09 -26.39 19.25
N LEU A 186 -3.84 -25.37 19.67
CA LEU A 186 -3.34 -24.02 19.89
C LEU A 186 -2.75 -23.87 21.30
N GLY A 187 -1.74 -23.00 21.42
CA GLY A 187 -1.00 -22.80 22.67
C GLY A 187 0.22 -23.68 22.82
N PHE A 188 0.37 -24.67 21.94
CA PHE A 188 1.54 -25.54 21.79
C PHE A 188 2.20 -25.29 20.44
N TYR A 189 3.42 -25.78 20.26
CA TYR A 189 4.18 -25.57 19.03
C TYR A 189 4.46 -26.90 18.32
N HIS A 190 4.32 -26.91 17.01
CA HIS A 190 4.87 -27.97 16.17
C HIS A 190 6.38 -27.78 16.01
N LEU A 191 7.14 -28.86 15.79
CA LEU A 191 8.61 -28.81 15.69
C LEU A 191 9.12 -27.87 14.59
N VAL A 192 8.41 -27.71 13.49
CA VAL A 192 8.78 -26.81 12.38
C VAL A 192 9.01 -25.36 12.81
N ILE A 193 8.46 -24.94 13.96
CA ILE A 193 8.62 -23.58 14.46
C ILE A 193 10.08 -23.26 14.81
N ALA A 194 10.85 -24.25 15.24
CA ALA A 194 12.26 -24.06 15.57
C ALA A 194 13.07 -23.68 14.33
N ASP A 195 12.82 -24.35 13.21
CA ASP A 195 13.45 -24.04 11.93
C ASP A 195 12.97 -22.69 11.37
N ASN A 196 11.68 -22.40 11.46
CA ASN A 196 11.13 -21.10 11.06
C ASN A 196 11.79 -19.95 11.83
N VAL A 197 11.92 -20.09 13.15
CA VAL A 197 12.57 -19.07 14.00
C VAL A 197 14.04 -18.90 13.62
N ARG A 198 14.79 -19.98 13.44
CA ARG A 198 16.18 -19.93 13.00
C ARG A 198 16.32 -19.17 11.68
N ARG A 199 15.58 -19.57 10.64
CA ARG A 199 15.60 -18.93 9.31
C ARG A 199 15.18 -17.46 9.34
N LEU A 200 14.14 -17.13 10.12
CA LEU A 200 13.68 -15.75 10.26
C LEU A 200 14.73 -14.88 10.97
N ARG A 201 15.44 -15.41 11.95
CA ARG A 201 16.56 -14.71 12.60
C ARG A 201 17.71 -14.49 11.61
N ASP A 202 18.06 -15.50 10.83
CA ASP A 202 19.13 -15.41 9.81
C ASP A 202 18.79 -14.37 8.73
N VAL A 203 17.56 -14.38 8.21
CA VAL A 203 17.09 -13.42 7.21
C VAL A 203 17.01 -12.00 7.75
N SER A 204 16.44 -11.81 8.93
CA SER A 204 16.24 -10.48 9.52
C SER A 204 17.50 -9.92 10.20
N GLY A 205 18.41 -10.79 10.64
CA GLY A 205 19.53 -10.44 11.49
C GLY A 205 19.10 -9.96 12.88
N MET A 206 17.96 -10.46 13.38
CA MET A 206 17.37 -10.13 14.67
C MET A 206 17.50 -11.28 15.67
N ASP A 207 17.33 -10.96 16.96
CA ASP A 207 17.55 -11.92 18.04
C ASP A 207 16.34 -12.79 18.33
N GLU A 208 15.14 -12.21 18.26
CA GLU A 208 13.88 -12.85 18.68
C GLU A 208 12.76 -12.69 17.64
N VAL A 209 11.81 -13.62 17.65
CA VAL A 209 10.68 -13.70 16.73
C VAL A 209 9.36 -13.82 17.50
N SER A 210 8.32 -13.17 17.01
CA SER A 210 6.95 -13.29 17.52
C SER A 210 5.97 -13.42 16.35
N PHE A 211 5.04 -14.37 16.46
CA PHE A 211 4.04 -14.67 15.44
C PHE A 211 2.69 -14.04 15.76
N HIS A 212 1.98 -13.61 14.72
CA HIS A 212 0.67 -12.95 14.73
C HIS A 212 -0.18 -13.43 13.56
N MET A 213 -1.48 -13.12 13.55
CA MET A 213 -2.40 -13.54 12.50
C MET A 213 -2.32 -12.70 11.23
N SER A 214 -1.86 -11.46 11.32
CA SER A 214 -1.82 -10.54 10.18
C SER A 214 -0.68 -9.55 10.29
N GLY A 215 -0.32 -8.92 9.14
CA GLY A 215 0.63 -7.83 9.12
C GLY A 215 0.20 -6.64 9.98
N THR A 216 -1.10 -6.35 10.07
CA THR A 216 -1.62 -5.30 10.96
C THR A 216 -1.29 -5.58 12.42
N GLU A 217 -1.54 -6.80 12.90
CA GLU A 217 -1.21 -7.20 14.27
C GLU A 217 0.30 -7.16 14.54
N ALA A 218 1.12 -7.62 13.58
CA ALA A 218 2.57 -7.56 13.70
C ALA A 218 3.06 -6.11 13.87
N VAL A 219 2.55 -5.18 13.04
CA VAL A 219 2.90 -3.75 13.16
C VAL A 219 2.41 -3.16 14.49
N MET A 220 1.18 -3.47 14.91
CA MET A 220 0.66 -3.04 16.20
C MET A 220 1.55 -3.52 17.34
N GLN A 221 1.97 -4.78 17.31
CA GLN A 221 2.83 -5.36 18.34
C GLN A 221 4.23 -4.71 18.32
N ALA A 222 4.83 -4.48 17.16
CA ALA A 222 6.13 -3.81 17.06
C ALA A 222 6.08 -2.40 17.65
N VAL A 223 5.04 -1.62 17.35
CA VAL A 223 4.84 -0.28 17.93
C VAL A 223 4.60 -0.35 19.43
N ARG A 224 3.79 -1.32 19.89
CA ARG A 224 3.52 -1.52 21.31
C ARG A 224 4.80 -1.87 22.10
N LEU A 225 5.64 -2.75 21.57
CA LEU A 225 6.93 -3.09 22.16
C LEU A 225 7.88 -1.89 22.18
N ALA A 226 7.95 -1.11 21.10
CA ALA A 226 8.76 0.10 21.03
C ALA A 226 8.33 1.14 22.09
N ARG A 227 7.01 1.36 22.27
CA ARG A 227 6.46 2.24 23.32
C ARG A 227 6.81 1.71 24.72
N TYR A 228 6.65 0.40 24.94
CA TYR A 228 6.96 -0.24 26.20
C TYR A 228 8.45 -0.14 26.56
N HIS A 229 9.33 -0.38 25.59
CA HIS A 229 10.77 -0.28 25.80
C HIS A 229 11.23 1.16 26.04
N THR A 230 10.81 2.10 25.20
CA THR A 230 11.25 3.50 25.25
C THR A 230 10.55 4.33 26.32
N GLN A 231 9.44 3.84 26.88
CA GLN A 231 8.55 4.59 27.80
C GLN A 231 8.07 5.93 27.21
N ARG A 232 7.92 5.98 25.87
CA ARG A 232 7.40 7.14 25.13
C ARG A 232 6.12 6.75 24.38
N SER A 233 5.28 7.75 24.09
CA SER A 233 3.95 7.49 23.55
C SER A 233 3.83 7.62 22.04
N HIS A 234 4.61 8.50 21.40
CA HIS A 234 4.37 8.89 20.01
C HIS A 234 5.02 7.96 18.99
N LEU A 235 4.22 7.62 17.99
CA LEU A 235 4.63 6.98 16.75
C LEU A 235 4.85 8.04 15.67
N VAL A 236 5.92 7.96 14.91
CA VAL A 236 6.09 8.68 13.64
C VAL A 236 5.83 7.72 12.48
N ARG A 237 4.97 8.13 11.55
CA ARG A 237 4.76 7.49 10.26
C ARG A 237 4.90 8.48 9.13
N PHE A 238 5.13 7.99 7.90
CA PHE A 238 5.23 8.87 6.74
C PHE A 238 3.91 8.93 5.95
N CYS A 239 3.66 10.10 5.34
CA CYS A 239 2.45 10.34 4.57
C CYS A 239 2.38 9.39 3.37
N GLY A 240 1.23 8.77 3.17
CA GLY A 240 0.99 7.81 2.08
C GLY A 240 1.42 6.38 2.36
N ALA A 241 2.10 6.10 3.48
CA ALA A 241 2.43 4.73 3.87
C ALA A 241 1.20 3.97 4.37
N TYR A 242 1.11 2.69 4.02
CA TYR A 242 0.11 1.77 4.55
C TYR A 242 0.75 0.80 5.55
N HIS A 243 0.24 0.78 6.76
CA HIS A 243 0.73 -0.03 7.88
C HIS A 243 -0.39 -0.82 8.56
N GLY A 244 -1.37 -1.26 7.81
CA GLY A 244 -2.60 -1.84 8.34
C GLY A 244 -3.67 -0.76 8.59
N TRP A 245 -4.74 -1.16 9.27
CA TRP A 245 -5.98 -0.36 9.37
C TRP A 245 -6.34 0.08 10.81
N TRP A 246 -5.44 -0.04 11.76
CA TRP A 246 -5.68 0.42 13.13
C TRP A 246 -5.52 1.94 13.29
N GLY A 247 -6.12 2.50 14.34
CA GLY A 247 -6.33 3.94 14.51
C GLY A 247 -5.08 4.81 14.45
N ASP A 248 -3.93 4.35 14.98
CA ASP A 248 -2.70 5.15 15.00
C ASP A 248 -2.06 5.30 13.61
N VAL A 249 -2.24 4.33 12.72
CA VAL A 249 -1.62 4.32 11.39
C VAL A 249 -2.57 4.75 10.28
N GLN A 250 -3.88 4.83 10.55
CA GLN A 250 -4.89 5.26 9.58
C GLN A 250 -5.71 6.47 10.10
N PRO A 251 -5.06 7.60 10.42
CA PRO A 251 -5.76 8.81 10.80
C PRO A 251 -6.41 9.46 9.59
N GLY A 252 -7.52 10.12 9.77
CA GLY A 252 -8.13 10.92 8.71
C GLY A 252 -9.56 10.53 8.38
N ILE A 253 -9.89 10.54 7.10
CA ILE A 253 -11.23 10.21 6.59
C ILE A 253 -11.58 8.77 7.01
N GLY A 254 -12.81 8.58 7.50
CA GLY A 254 -13.29 7.27 7.96
C GLY A 254 -12.89 6.89 9.40
N ASN A 255 -11.96 7.61 10.03
CA ASN A 255 -11.61 7.41 11.44
C ASN A 255 -12.04 8.60 12.28
N PRO A 256 -13.14 8.50 13.09
CA PRO A 256 -13.61 9.58 13.94
C PRO A 256 -12.67 9.85 15.12
N VAL A 257 -11.85 8.87 15.52
CA VAL A 257 -10.91 9.01 16.64
C VAL A 257 -9.69 9.81 16.22
N PRO A 258 -9.34 10.91 16.92
CA PRO A 258 -8.12 11.65 16.61
C PRO A 258 -6.89 10.80 16.94
N ALA A 259 -5.96 10.69 16.00
CA ALA A 259 -4.64 10.13 16.29
C ALA A 259 -3.84 11.13 17.12
N ARG A 260 -3.86 10.98 18.44
CA ARG A 260 -3.20 11.91 19.38
C ARG A 260 -1.71 11.62 19.50
N GLU A 261 -1.36 10.34 19.55
CA GLU A 261 0.00 9.85 19.76
C GLU A 261 0.69 9.45 18.43
N THR A 262 0.36 10.15 17.33
CA THR A 262 0.95 9.88 16.01
C THR A 262 1.32 11.17 15.29
N TYR A 263 2.55 11.26 14.84
CA TYR A 263 3.00 12.28 13.90
C TYR A 263 3.04 11.69 12.48
N THR A 264 2.23 12.24 11.57
CA THR A 264 2.32 11.93 10.14
C THR A 264 3.20 12.99 9.48
N LEU A 265 4.40 12.58 9.05
CA LEU A 265 5.42 13.47 8.52
C LEU A 265 5.63 13.23 7.01
N LYS A 266 6.33 14.15 6.37
CA LYS A 266 6.82 14.00 5.00
C LYS A 266 8.08 13.14 5.02
N ASP A 267 8.13 12.13 4.15
CA ASP A 267 9.35 11.34 3.91
C ASP A 267 10.41 12.14 3.14
N MET A 268 11.63 11.63 3.12
CA MET A 268 12.81 12.24 2.46
C MET A 268 12.98 13.74 2.79
N SER A 269 12.63 14.16 4.01
CA SER A 269 12.60 15.56 4.44
C SER A 269 13.53 15.83 5.61
N GLN A 270 14.36 16.87 5.48
CA GLN A 270 15.21 17.34 6.58
C GLN A 270 14.41 17.93 7.74
N ASP A 271 13.23 18.52 7.46
CA ASP A 271 12.33 18.99 8.52
C ASP A 271 11.78 17.83 9.34
N SER A 272 11.51 16.67 8.72
CA SER A 272 11.14 15.46 9.44
C SER A 272 12.25 14.96 10.35
N LEU A 273 13.49 14.93 9.89
CA LEU A 273 14.65 14.57 10.72
C LEU A 273 14.85 15.56 11.87
N ARG A 274 14.57 16.86 11.65
CA ARG A 274 14.62 17.88 12.70
C ARG A 274 13.56 17.62 13.77
N VAL A 275 12.33 17.27 13.41
CA VAL A 275 11.27 16.86 14.37
C VAL A 275 11.75 15.70 15.22
N LEU A 276 12.36 14.67 14.63
CA LEU A 276 12.91 13.53 15.37
C LEU A 276 13.99 13.94 16.39
N ARG A 277 14.86 14.89 16.03
CA ARG A 277 15.91 15.40 16.93
C ARG A 277 15.38 16.25 18.08
N THR A 278 14.29 16.98 17.86
CA THR A 278 13.78 17.98 18.82
C THR A 278 12.70 17.44 19.75
N ARG A 279 11.95 16.39 19.34
CA ARG A 279 10.89 15.79 20.16
C ARG A 279 11.45 14.74 21.12
N ARG A 280 10.85 14.70 22.32
CA ARG A 280 11.25 13.77 23.38
C ARG A 280 10.24 12.66 23.62
N ASP A 281 9.06 12.78 23.03
CA ASP A 281 7.91 11.90 23.18
C ASP A 281 7.84 10.78 22.15
N ILE A 282 8.76 10.73 21.16
CA ILE A 282 8.75 9.76 20.07
C ILE A 282 9.33 8.43 20.55
N ALA A 283 8.50 7.39 20.53
CA ALA A 283 8.85 6.01 20.83
C ALA A 283 9.51 5.33 19.64
N CYS A 284 8.92 5.48 18.45
CA CYS A 284 9.36 4.79 17.26
C CYS A 284 9.06 5.58 15.98
N VAL A 285 9.80 5.21 14.93
CA VAL A 285 9.52 5.57 13.53
C VAL A 285 9.18 4.31 12.77
N LEU A 286 8.03 4.31 12.14
CA LEU A 286 7.54 3.22 11.30
C LEU A 286 7.73 3.58 9.83
N VAL A 287 8.48 2.77 9.12
CA VAL A 287 8.84 2.97 7.71
C VAL A 287 8.35 1.79 6.88
N ASN A 288 7.59 2.08 5.84
CA ASN A 288 7.41 1.16 4.73
C ASN A 288 8.41 1.55 3.63
N PRO A 289 9.50 0.80 3.41
CA PRO A 289 10.59 1.22 2.53
C PRO A 289 10.20 1.42 1.06
N VAL A 290 9.09 0.84 0.64
CA VAL A 290 8.60 0.97 -0.75
C VAL A 290 7.72 2.17 -0.98
N GLN A 291 7.03 2.64 0.06
CA GLN A 291 6.05 3.72 -0.12
C GLN A 291 6.69 4.99 -0.67
N SER A 292 7.89 5.32 -0.19
CA SER A 292 8.63 6.51 -0.64
C SER A 292 9.25 6.37 -2.02
N LEU A 293 9.59 5.14 -2.40
CA LEU A 293 10.19 4.83 -3.69
C LEU A 293 9.14 4.49 -4.75
N HIS A 294 7.89 4.38 -4.34
CA HIS A 294 6.83 4.19 -5.31
C HIS A 294 6.84 5.40 -6.26
N PRO A 295 6.88 5.17 -7.58
CA PRO A 295 6.95 6.24 -8.59
C PRO A 295 5.86 7.30 -8.44
N ASN A 296 4.81 6.97 -7.74
CA ASN A 296 3.75 7.87 -7.31
C ASN A 296 4.10 8.48 -5.96
N ASN A 297 4.96 9.46 -5.91
CA ASN A 297 5.24 10.27 -4.72
C ASN A 297 4.02 11.04 -4.16
N ALA A 298 2.90 11.02 -4.86
CA ALA A 298 1.66 11.53 -4.32
C ALA A 298 1.07 10.50 -3.35
N ALA A 299 0.58 10.95 -2.21
CA ALA A 299 -0.28 10.15 -1.35
C ALA A 299 -1.37 9.48 -2.20
N PRO A 300 -1.69 8.19 -1.96
CA PRO A 300 -2.78 7.54 -2.66
C PRO A 300 -4.07 8.30 -2.34
N ALA A 301 -4.49 9.11 -3.27
CA ALA A 301 -5.77 9.82 -3.25
C ALA A 301 -6.42 9.58 -4.59
N ASP A 302 -7.74 9.68 -4.64
CA ASP A 302 -8.51 9.60 -5.89
C ASP A 302 -8.04 10.62 -6.95
N ALA A 303 -7.47 11.75 -6.52
CA ALA A 303 -6.75 12.67 -7.37
C ALA A 303 -5.60 12.03 -8.18
N SER A 304 -5.10 10.88 -7.73
CA SER A 304 -4.05 10.15 -8.43
C SER A 304 -4.52 9.53 -9.75
N LEU A 305 -5.80 9.23 -9.89
CA LEU A 305 -6.40 8.71 -11.12
C LEU A 305 -6.52 9.78 -12.22
N THR A 306 -6.42 11.05 -11.86
CA THR A 306 -6.52 12.19 -12.79
C THR A 306 -5.19 12.92 -12.99
N HIS A 307 -4.14 12.55 -12.26
CA HIS A 307 -2.90 13.30 -12.21
C HIS A 307 -1.92 12.86 -13.31
N GLY A 308 -1.76 13.66 -14.37
CA GLY A 308 -0.80 13.42 -15.45
C GLY A 308 0.68 13.72 -15.09
N ALA A 309 0.95 14.39 -13.96
CA ALA A 309 2.31 14.81 -13.59
C ALA A 309 3.03 13.85 -12.64
N ARG A 310 2.66 12.59 -12.60
CA ARG A 310 3.41 11.59 -11.85
C ARG A 310 4.72 11.30 -12.58
N GLN A 311 5.79 11.94 -12.14
CA GLN A 311 7.11 11.54 -12.57
C GLN A 311 7.46 10.20 -11.90
N ALA A 312 7.71 9.23 -12.74
CA ALA A 312 8.29 7.97 -12.38
C ALA A 312 9.80 8.16 -12.16
N CYS A 313 10.17 8.92 -11.14
CA CYS A 313 11.57 9.08 -10.79
C CYS A 313 11.84 8.24 -9.55
N PHE A 314 12.55 7.14 -9.78
CA PHE A 314 13.08 6.29 -8.74
C PHE A 314 14.55 6.64 -8.52
N ASP A 315 14.88 7.26 -7.41
CA ASP A 315 16.25 7.50 -6.97
C ASP A 315 16.57 6.65 -5.73
N LYS A 316 17.07 5.45 -5.96
CA LYS A 316 17.48 4.50 -4.92
C LYS A 316 18.58 5.10 -4.03
N THR A 317 19.52 5.83 -4.64
CA THR A 317 20.69 6.39 -3.93
C THR A 317 20.25 7.45 -2.92
N SER A 318 19.49 8.45 -3.36
CA SER A 318 18.98 9.51 -2.48
C SER A 318 18.10 8.94 -1.36
N TYR A 319 17.28 7.94 -1.66
CA TYR A 319 16.44 7.31 -0.64
C TYR A 319 17.28 6.53 0.38
N THR A 320 18.28 5.79 -0.08
CA THR A 320 19.21 5.05 0.80
C THR A 320 19.94 5.99 1.73
N GLU A 321 20.45 7.10 1.22
CA GLU A 321 21.13 8.10 2.05
C GLU A 321 20.21 8.74 3.08
N TRP A 322 18.96 8.99 2.71
CA TRP A 322 17.96 9.47 3.67
C TRP A 322 17.65 8.42 4.76
N LEU A 323 17.53 7.13 4.40
CA LEU A 323 17.35 6.05 5.37
C LEU A 323 18.52 5.92 6.34
N LYS A 324 19.75 6.09 5.86
CA LYS A 324 20.95 6.12 6.72
C LYS A 324 20.90 7.28 7.72
N GLN A 325 20.52 8.48 7.25
CA GLN A 325 20.33 9.64 8.13
C GLN A 325 19.21 9.39 9.15
N LEU A 326 18.10 8.81 8.73
CA LEU A 326 17.00 8.43 9.61
C LEU A 326 17.48 7.44 10.69
N ARG A 327 18.21 6.39 10.30
CA ARG A 327 18.80 5.43 11.25
C ARG A 327 19.71 6.12 12.26
N ALA A 328 20.59 7.01 11.78
CA ALA A 328 21.51 7.74 12.66
C ALA A 328 20.77 8.59 13.70
N VAL A 329 19.75 9.33 13.28
CA VAL A 329 18.91 10.14 14.19
C VAL A 329 18.15 9.27 15.18
N CYS A 330 17.59 8.13 14.73
CA CYS A 330 16.91 7.21 15.64
C CYS A 330 17.86 6.66 16.70
N THR A 331 19.09 6.29 16.33
CA THR A 331 20.13 5.82 17.25
C THR A 331 20.52 6.91 18.25
N GLU A 332 20.82 8.13 17.78
CA GLU A 332 21.17 9.29 18.61
C GLU A 332 20.10 9.60 19.66
N ARG A 333 18.84 9.46 19.28
CA ARG A 333 17.70 9.85 20.12
C ARG A 333 17.08 8.70 20.92
N GLY A 334 17.59 7.48 20.78
CA GLY A 334 17.00 6.29 21.39
C GLY A 334 15.56 6.07 20.94
N ILE A 335 15.29 6.29 19.64
CA ILE A 335 13.99 6.04 18.99
C ILE A 335 14.09 4.70 18.28
N ALA A 336 13.11 3.81 18.47
CA ALA A 336 13.08 2.55 17.77
C ALA A 336 12.78 2.77 16.27
N LEU A 337 13.62 2.26 15.39
CA LEU A 337 13.34 2.22 13.96
C LEU A 337 12.68 0.88 13.63
N ILE A 338 11.47 0.93 13.09
CA ILE A 338 10.69 -0.23 12.68
C ILE A 338 10.58 -0.23 11.15
N PHE A 339 11.06 -1.29 10.49
CA PHE A 339 10.80 -1.52 9.09
C PHE A 339 9.57 -2.41 8.93
N ASP A 340 8.54 -1.84 8.30
CA ASP A 340 7.37 -2.61 7.88
C ASP A 340 7.66 -3.24 6.51
N GLU A 341 8.12 -4.47 6.57
CA GLU A 341 8.42 -5.31 5.40
C GLU A 341 7.30 -6.31 5.09
N VAL A 342 6.09 -6.09 5.60
CA VAL A 342 4.93 -6.96 5.31
C VAL A 342 4.68 -7.10 3.81
N PHE A 343 4.99 -6.08 3.02
CA PHE A 343 4.83 -6.09 1.56
C PHE A 343 6.14 -6.39 0.81
N VAL A 344 7.27 -5.89 1.30
CA VAL A 344 8.55 -5.93 0.57
C VAL A 344 9.51 -7.01 1.05
N GLY A 345 9.24 -7.60 2.19
CA GLY A 345 10.02 -8.73 2.69
C GLY A 345 10.07 -9.85 1.66
N PHE A 346 11.26 -10.35 1.39
CA PHE A 346 11.55 -11.35 0.35
C PHE A 346 11.26 -10.91 -1.10
N ARG A 347 10.82 -9.67 -1.35
CA ARG A 347 10.49 -9.20 -2.70
C ARG A 347 11.63 -8.42 -3.38
N LEU A 348 12.34 -7.59 -2.63
CA LEU A 348 13.43 -6.77 -3.16
C LEU A 348 14.78 -7.49 -3.15
N ALA A 349 15.01 -8.27 -2.11
CA ALA A 349 16.19 -9.10 -1.89
C ALA A 349 15.80 -10.26 -0.96
N PHE A 350 16.67 -11.24 -0.80
CA PHE A 350 16.47 -12.34 0.13
C PHE A 350 16.29 -11.84 1.58
N GLY A 351 17.16 -10.95 2.05
CA GLY A 351 17.08 -10.28 3.36
C GLY A 351 16.17 -9.04 3.36
N GLY A 352 15.27 -8.91 2.36
CA GLY A 352 14.29 -7.84 2.28
C GLY A 352 14.87 -6.46 2.06
N ALA A 353 14.18 -5.43 2.56
CA ALA A 353 14.57 -4.04 2.41
C ALA A 353 15.82 -3.68 3.21
N GLN A 354 16.09 -4.37 4.33
CA GLN A 354 17.32 -4.15 5.10
C GLN A 354 18.56 -4.47 4.25
N GLU A 355 18.55 -5.61 3.56
CA GLU A 355 19.62 -5.99 2.63
C GLU A 355 19.67 -5.03 1.44
N TYR A 356 18.52 -4.77 0.84
CA TYR A 356 18.40 -3.97 -0.38
C TYR A 356 18.92 -2.54 -0.25
N PHE A 357 18.71 -1.92 0.91
CA PHE A 357 19.17 -0.54 1.22
C PHE A 357 20.41 -0.49 2.12
N GLY A 358 20.88 -1.61 2.64
CA GLY A 358 22.02 -1.64 3.56
C GLY A 358 21.76 -0.90 4.88
N VAL A 359 20.52 -0.88 5.37
CA VAL A 359 20.14 -0.18 6.61
C VAL A 359 19.44 -1.14 7.56
N ARG A 360 19.91 -1.24 8.81
CA ARG A 360 19.35 -2.12 9.83
C ARG A 360 18.34 -1.38 10.72
N ALA A 361 17.16 -1.98 10.89
CA ALA A 361 16.14 -1.55 11.85
C ALA A 361 16.39 -2.12 13.26
N ASP A 362 15.58 -1.73 14.23
CA ASP A 362 15.53 -2.32 15.57
C ASP A 362 14.47 -3.42 15.65
N LEU A 363 13.41 -3.27 14.86
CA LEU A 363 12.32 -4.22 14.68
C LEU A 363 11.94 -4.28 13.19
N VAL A 364 11.62 -5.47 12.71
CA VAL A 364 11.12 -5.71 11.34
C VAL A 364 9.82 -6.49 11.42
N THR A 365 8.83 -6.11 10.62
CA THR A 365 7.59 -6.87 10.50
C THR A 365 7.49 -7.53 9.14
N TYR A 366 7.13 -8.81 9.12
CA TYR A 366 6.86 -9.58 7.90
C TYR A 366 5.40 -10.03 7.86
N GLY A 367 4.95 -10.44 6.70
CA GLY A 367 3.62 -11.00 6.48
C GLY A 367 3.46 -11.45 5.03
N LYS A 368 2.21 -11.57 4.57
CA LYS A 368 1.91 -11.93 3.18
C LYS A 368 2.66 -13.19 2.73
N THR A 369 3.65 -13.01 1.84
CA THR A 369 4.37 -14.11 1.18
C THR A 369 4.98 -15.12 2.16
N VAL A 370 5.48 -14.68 3.32
CA VAL A 370 6.13 -15.55 4.31
C VAL A 370 5.20 -16.60 4.92
N GLY A 371 3.89 -16.41 4.82
CA GLY A 371 2.89 -17.37 5.27
C GLY A 371 2.74 -18.60 4.37
N GLY A 372 3.49 -18.69 3.27
CA GLY A 372 3.37 -19.81 2.33
C GLY A 372 1.97 -19.94 1.72
N GLY A 373 1.21 -18.83 1.62
CA GLY A 373 -0.18 -18.77 1.13
C GLY A 373 -1.22 -18.55 2.23
N PHE A 374 -0.88 -18.77 3.50
CA PHE A 374 -1.75 -18.51 4.64
C PHE A 374 -1.59 -17.11 5.23
N PRO A 375 -2.62 -16.58 5.94
CA PRO A 375 -2.51 -15.32 6.67
C PRO A 375 -1.52 -15.43 7.81
N ILE A 376 -0.62 -14.45 7.93
CA ILE A 376 0.42 -14.39 8.95
C ILE A 376 0.91 -12.95 9.16
N GLY A 377 1.37 -12.66 10.36
CA GLY A 377 2.22 -11.54 10.71
C GLY A 377 3.38 -12.01 11.58
N VAL A 378 4.56 -11.48 11.36
CA VAL A 378 5.76 -11.81 12.13
C VAL A 378 6.44 -10.53 12.57
N VAL A 379 6.88 -10.49 13.82
CA VAL A 379 7.79 -9.45 14.32
C VAL A 379 9.12 -10.10 14.61
N CYS A 380 10.18 -9.60 14.00
CA CYS A 380 11.55 -9.90 14.36
C CYS A 380 12.18 -8.66 14.99
N GLY A 381 12.91 -8.82 16.09
CA GLY A 381 13.48 -7.67 16.79
C GLY A 381 14.69 -8.02 17.65
N ARG A 382 15.41 -6.98 18.04
CA ARG A 382 16.50 -7.09 19.01
C ARG A 382 15.95 -7.51 20.37
N ALA A 383 16.64 -8.37 21.11
CA ALA A 383 16.20 -8.93 22.37
C ALA A 383 15.70 -7.87 23.37
N GLY A 384 16.39 -6.74 23.47
CA GLY A 384 15.98 -5.64 24.33
C GLY A 384 14.59 -5.09 24.01
N PHE A 385 14.25 -4.94 22.73
CA PHE A 385 12.92 -4.48 22.31
C PHE A 385 11.85 -5.57 22.37
N MET A 386 12.22 -6.85 22.22
CA MET A 386 11.26 -7.96 22.23
C MET A 386 10.85 -8.39 23.63
N LYS A 387 11.59 -7.98 24.67
CA LYS A 387 11.32 -8.31 26.06
C LYS A 387 9.98 -7.70 26.53
N ARG A 388 9.08 -8.54 27.02
CA ARG A 388 7.70 -8.17 27.35
C ARG A 388 7.43 -7.99 28.84
N PHE A 389 8.46 -8.01 29.66
CA PHE A 389 8.40 -7.88 31.11
C PHE A 389 9.65 -7.18 31.62
N ARG A 390 9.59 -6.71 32.86
CA ARG A 390 10.72 -6.13 33.59
C ARG A 390 11.08 -7.03 34.75
N ASP A 391 12.37 -7.32 34.90
CA ASP A 391 12.82 -8.22 35.99
C ASP A 391 12.62 -7.59 37.37
N ASP A 392 12.77 -6.26 37.46
CA ASP A 392 12.64 -5.46 38.68
C ASP A 392 11.19 -5.04 39.00
N ARG A 393 10.25 -5.25 38.06
CA ARG A 393 8.84 -4.81 38.16
C ARG A 393 7.92 -5.88 37.60
N PRO A 394 7.62 -6.95 38.34
CA PRO A 394 6.93 -8.13 37.79
C PRO A 394 5.48 -7.87 37.34
N ALA A 395 4.85 -6.77 37.78
CA ALA A 395 3.53 -6.36 37.32
C ALA A 395 3.56 -5.46 36.06
N ASP A 396 4.73 -4.93 35.68
CA ASP A 396 4.92 -4.10 34.48
C ASP A 396 5.20 -5.01 33.27
N ILE A 397 4.14 -5.49 32.63
CA ILE A 397 4.18 -6.43 31.51
C ILE A 397 3.50 -5.89 30.25
N CYS A 398 4.04 -6.23 29.08
CA CYS A 398 3.48 -5.94 27.76
C CYS A 398 2.87 -7.21 27.16
N PHE A 399 1.74 -7.66 27.72
CA PHE A 399 1.07 -8.86 27.25
C PHE A 399 0.29 -8.59 25.96
N ALA A 400 0.54 -9.41 24.93
CA ALA A 400 -0.29 -9.50 23.73
C ALA A 400 -0.10 -10.88 23.11
N ARG A 401 -1.19 -11.62 22.97
CA ARG A 401 -1.22 -12.93 22.32
C ARG A 401 -2.58 -13.14 21.67
N GLY A 402 -2.59 -13.47 20.37
CA GLY A 402 -3.79 -13.92 19.66
C GLY A 402 -3.97 -15.42 19.79
N THR A 403 -5.22 -15.89 19.74
CA THR A 403 -5.59 -17.30 19.85
C THR A 403 -4.88 -18.17 18.80
N PHE A 404 -4.84 -17.71 17.56
CA PHE A 404 -4.30 -18.48 16.42
C PHE A 404 -2.83 -18.18 16.10
N ASN A 405 -2.13 -17.44 16.94
CA ASN A 405 -0.71 -17.21 16.75
C ASN A 405 0.04 -18.55 16.73
N SER A 406 0.91 -18.73 15.74
CA SER A 406 1.66 -19.97 15.52
C SER A 406 0.77 -21.19 15.19
N HIS A 407 -0.35 -20.99 14.49
CA HIS A 407 -1.21 -22.09 14.06
C HIS A 407 -0.39 -23.14 13.30
N PRO A 408 -0.49 -24.46 13.63
CA PRO A 408 0.37 -25.50 13.05
C PRO A 408 0.42 -25.49 11.52
N ALA A 409 -0.73 -25.44 10.85
CA ALA A 409 -0.79 -25.42 9.38
C ALA A 409 -0.08 -24.20 8.77
N VAL A 410 -0.21 -23.02 9.41
CA VAL A 410 0.48 -21.80 8.96
C VAL A 410 1.99 -21.93 9.14
N MET A 411 2.43 -22.52 10.27
CA MET A 411 3.86 -22.77 10.52
C MET A 411 4.43 -23.78 9.53
N GLY A 412 3.68 -24.83 9.19
CA GLY A 412 4.08 -25.80 8.17
C GLY A 412 4.25 -25.18 6.78
N ALA A 413 3.29 -24.37 6.34
CA ALA A 413 3.39 -23.69 5.04
C ALA A 413 4.53 -22.65 5.01
N MET A 414 4.72 -21.90 6.12
CA MET A 414 5.85 -20.99 6.30
C MET A 414 7.18 -21.72 6.19
N ASP A 415 7.31 -22.91 6.79
CA ASP A 415 8.52 -23.72 6.68
C ASP A 415 8.85 -24.06 5.23
N LYS A 416 7.84 -24.45 4.44
CA LYS A 416 8.04 -24.76 3.02
C LYS A 416 8.46 -23.51 2.23
N PHE A 417 7.86 -22.36 2.51
CA PHE A 417 8.28 -21.10 1.90
C PHE A 417 9.73 -20.73 2.26
N LEU A 418 10.06 -20.73 3.56
CA LEU A 418 11.39 -20.36 4.02
C LEU A 418 12.47 -21.34 3.54
N SER A 419 12.19 -22.64 3.53
CA SER A 419 13.08 -23.65 2.98
C SER A 419 13.33 -23.45 1.49
N TYR A 420 12.29 -23.14 0.71
CA TYR A 420 12.44 -22.89 -0.71
C TYR A 420 13.24 -21.62 -0.99
N ILE A 421 12.94 -20.52 -0.32
CA ILE A 421 13.61 -19.24 -0.59
C ILE A 421 15.09 -19.26 -0.16
N GLU A 422 15.45 -20.07 0.83
CA GLU A 422 16.82 -20.28 1.30
C GLU A 422 17.62 -21.19 0.32
N SER A 423 16.95 -22.02 -0.45
CA SER A 423 17.58 -22.96 -1.39
C SER A 423 18.39 -22.25 -2.48
N PRO A 424 19.35 -22.92 -3.16
CA PRO A 424 20.07 -22.36 -4.29
C PRO A 424 19.15 -21.85 -5.42
N GLU A 425 18.03 -22.54 -5.66
CA GLU A 425 17.01 -22.11 -6.62
C GLU A 425 16.35 -20.81 -6.18
N GLY A 426 15.86 -20.75 -4.93
CA GLY A 426 15.23 -19.55 -4.36
C GLY A 426 16.17 -18.35 -4.37
N ARG A 427 17.42 -18.55 -3.94
CA ARG A 427 18.46 -17.52 -3.98
C ARG A 427 18.75 -17.02 -5.40
N SER A 428 18.68 -17.89 -6.39
CA SER A 428 18.93 -17.53 -7.77
C SER A 428 17.91 -16.53 -8.34
N LEU A 429 16.70 -16.46 -7.79
CA LEU A 429 15.65 -15.53 -8.21
C LEU A 429 16.03 -14.05 -8.04
N TYR A 430 16.98 -13.75 -7.15
CA TYR A 430 17.41 -12.38 -6.86
C TYR A 430 18.59 -11.91 -7.70
N ARG A 431 19.24 -12.82 -8.46
CA ARG A 431 20.38 -12.44 -9.29
C ARG A 431 19.95 -11.58 -10.47
N GLY A 432 20.49 -10.35 -10.54
CA GLY A 432 20.15 -9.40 -11.62
C GLY A 432 18.67 -8.98 -11.64
N LEU A 433 17.95 -9.12 -10.53
CA LEU A 433 16.51 -8.88 -10.46
C LEU A 433 16.13 -7.46 -10.89
N ASP A 434 16.82 -6.45 -10.39
CA ASP A 434 16.54 -5.04 -10.73
C ASP A 434 16.81 -4.79 -12.21
N ASP A 435 17.92 -5.30 -12.77
CA ASP A 435 18.30 -5.12 -14.18
C ASP A 435 17.28 -5.77 -15.11
N LEU A 436 16.83 -6.98 -14.77
CA LEU A 436 15.78 -7.67 -15.52
C LEU A 436 14.49 -6.84 -15.59
N TRP A 437 14.00 -6.37 -14.44
CA TRP A 437 12.72 -5.66 -14.40
C TRP A 437 12.83 -4.23 -14.94
N ASN A 438 13.98 -3.56 -14.79
CA ASN A 438 14.26 -2.28 -15.42
C ASN A 438 14.29 -2.40 -16.95
N THR A 439 14.92 -3.46 -17.48
CA THR A 439 14.95 -3.74 -18.91
C THR A 439 13.54 -3.98 -19.47
N ARG A 440 12.72 -4.76 -18.75
CA ARG A 440 11.31 -5.00 -19.09
C ARG A 440 10.48 -3.71 -19.11
N ALA A 441 10.64 -2.86 -18.10
CA ALA A 441 9.94 -1.57 -18.02
C ALA A 441 10.33 -0.65 -19.19
N GLU A 442 11.61 -0.55 -19.49
CA GLU A 442 12.08 0.27 -20.60
C GLU A 442 11.64 -0.28 -21.97
N LYS A 443 11.60 -1.61 -22.14
CA LYS A 443 11.08 -2.25 -23.36
C LYS A 443 9.61 -1.88 -23.60
N LEU A 444 8.76 -1.96 -22.56
CA LEU A 444 7.36 -1.53 -22.66
C LEU A 444 7.25 -0.03 -22.94
N ASN A 445 8.02 0.81 -22.25
CA ASN A 445 8.01 2.25 -22.45
C ASN A 445 8.45 2.66 -23.85
N ARG A 446 9.43 1.98 -24.46
CA ARG A 446 9.81 2.22 -25.87
C ARG A 446 8.69 1.92 -26.83
N ARG A 447 7.95 0.82 -26.61
CA ARG A 447 6.78 0.47 -27.45
C ARG A 447 5.67 1.53 -27.32
N LEU A 448 5.35 1.96 -26.10
CA LEU A 448 4.33 2.98 -25.85
C LEU A 448 4.71 4.32 -26.51
N ARG A 449 5.98 4.73 -26.42
CA ARG A 449 6.47 5.95 -27.10
C ARG A 449 6.45 5.83 -28.63
N ALA A 450 6.82 4.66 -29.17
CA ALA A 450 6.79 4.43 -30.62
C ALA A 450 5.37 4.57 -31.21
N ASP A 451 4.37 4.19 -30.43
CA ASP A 451 2.96 4.34 -30.80
C ASP A 451 2.36 5.72 -30.44
N GLY A 452 3.15 6.65 -29.89
CA GLY A 452 2.66 7.97 -29.46
C GLY A 452 1.68 7.97 -28.28
N LEU A 453 1.60 6.88 -27.54
CA LEU A 453 0.64 6.69 -26.43
C LEU A 453 1.04 7.52 -25.20
N PRO A 454 0.13 8.28 -24.57
CA PRO A 454 0.44 9.20 -23.47
C PRO A 454 0.54 8.52 -22.11
N VAL A 455 1.09 7.32 -22.07
CA VAL A 455 1.21 6.50 -20.87
C VAL A 455 2.61 5.91 -20.78
N GLN A 456 3.09 5.75 -19.58
CA GLN A 456 4.37 5.10 -19.29
C GLN A 456 4.29 4.31 -17.99
N VAL A 457 5.21 3.39 -17.82
CA VAL A 457 5.36 2.62 -16.58
C VAL A 457 6.67 2.98 -15.90
N ALA A 458 6.67 2.86 -14.59
CA ALA A 458 7.87 2.93 -13.78
C ALA A 458 7.85 1.80 -12.75
N ASN A 459 9.02 1.36 -12.32
CA ASN A 459 9.15 0.21 -11.47
C ASN A 459 10.15 0.39 -10.33
N LEU A 460 9.94 -0.38 -9.29
CA LEU A 460 10.94 -0.78 -8.31
C LEU A 460 10.91 -2.31 -8.32
N SER A 461 11.92 -2.93 -8.97
CA SER A 461 11.89 -4.37 -9.18
C SER A 461 10.55 -4.81 -9.78
N THR A 462 9.86 -5.77 -9.16
CA THR A 462 8.57 -6.32 -9.60
C THR A 462 7.34 -5.46 -9.26
N ILE A 463 7.53 -4.31 -8.62
CA ILE A 463 6.44 -3.40 -8.24
C ILE A 463 6.39 -2.26 -9.25
N TRP A 464 5.32 -2.19 -10.02
CA TRP A 464 5.19 -1.24 -11.10
C TRP A 464 4.05 -0.27 -10.88
N THR A 465 4.16 0.88 -11.52
CA THR A 465 3.12 1.90 -11.56
C THR A 465 2.96 2.43 -12.97
N VAL A 466 1.71 2.65 -13.35
CA VAL A 466 1.34 3.39 -14.57
C VAL A 466 1.27 4.87 -14.26
N SER A 467 1.86 5.68 -15.11
CA SER A 467 1.75 7.13 -15.09
C SER A 467 1.34 7.66 -16.46
N TYR A 468 0.77 8.86 -16.48
CA TYR A 468 0.20 9.46 -17.67
C TYR A 468 0.93 10.75 -18.00
N ASN A 469 1.26 10.93 -19.28
CA ASN A 469 2.01 12.10 -19.75
C ASN A 469 1.10 13.32 -19.93
N TRP A 470 -0.20 13.10 -20.12
CA TRP A 470 -1.19 14.16 -20.28
C TRP A 470 -2.19 14.17 -19.13
N PRO A 471 -2.59 15.38 -18.67
CA PRO A 471 -3.62 15.49 -17.67
C PRO A 471 -4.99 15.13 -18.28
N SER A 472 -5.74 14.23 -17.65
CA SER A 472 -7.06 13.83 -18.10
C SER A 472 -7.97 13.49 -16.93
N ARG A 473 -9.26 13.70 -17.11
CA ARG A 473 -10.30 13.24 -16.18
C ARG A 473 -10.66 11.78 -16.39
N TYR A 474 -10.12 11.12 -17.43
CA TYR A 474 -10.53 9.78 -17.88
C TYR A 474 -9.39 8.75 -17.85
N ASN A 475 -8.21 9.08 -17.29
CA ASN A 475 -7.09 8.15 -17.21
C ASN A 475 -7.48 6.82 -16.52
N TRP A 476 -8.45 6.84 -15.61
CA TRP A 476 -9.00 5.67 -14.94
C TRP A 476 -9.70 4.67 -15.88
N MET A 477 -10.10 5.09 -17.09
CA MET A 477 -10.70 4.19 -18.08
C MET A 477 -9.74 3.08 -18.52
N LEU A 478 -8.44 3.30 -18.48
CA LEU A 478 -7.44 2.32 -18.91
C LEU A 478 -7.60 0.97 -18.19
N GLN A 479 -8.01 0.93 -16.93
CA GLN A 479 -8.25 -0.31 -16.19
C GLN A 479 -9.25 -1.24 -16.86
N TYR A 480 -10.27 -0.69 -17.54
CA TYR A 480 -11.30 -1.49 -18.22
C TYR A 480 -10.79 -2.06 -19.54
N TYR A 481 -9.99 -1.30 -20.27
CA TYR A 481 -9.34 -1.79 -21.49
C TYR A 481 -8.29 -2.86 -21.17
N LEU A 482 -7.49 -2.67 -20.10
CA LEU A 482 -6.53 -3.68 -19.64
C LEU A 482 -7.24 -4.99 -19.26
N ARG A 483 -8.37 -4.92 -18.56
CA ARG A 483 -9.16 -6.09 -18.23
C ARG A 483 -9.75 -6.76 -19.48
N ALA A 484 -10.25 -5.99 -20.45
CA ALA A 484 -10.73 -6.52 -21.71
C ALA A 484 -9.63 -7.27 -22.47
N GLU A 485 -8.38 -6.86 -22.35
CA GLU A 485 -7.23 -7.55 -22.93
C GLU A 485 -6.73 -8.73 -22.07
N GLY A 486 -7.42 -9.07 -20.97
CA GLY A 486 -7.05 -10.21 -20.11
C GLY A 486 -5.89 -9.93 -19.16
N LEU A 487 -5.82 -8.72 -18.62
CA LEU A 487 -4.93 -8.34 -17.53
C LEU A 487 -5.75 -8.12 -16.25
N ALA A 488 -5.49 -8.94 -15.22
CA ALA A 488 -6.18 -8.81 -13.92
C ALA A 488 -5.49 -7.74 -13.07
N LEU A 489 -6.25 -6.72 -12.67
CA LEU A 489 -5.78 -5.63 -11.82
C LEU A 489 -6.41 -5.73 -10.44
N SER A 490 -5.76 -5.11 -9.44
CA SER A 490 -6.35 -4.92 -8.12
C SER A 490 -7.64 -4.08 -8.20
N TRP A 491 -8.47 -4.16 -7.16
CA TRP A 491 -9.77 -3.46 -7.14
C TRP A 491 -9.66 -1.94 -7.26
N THR A 492 -8.56 -1.35 -6.81
CA THR A 492 -8.38 0.10 -6.81
C THR A 492 -8.16 0.70 -8.20
N GLY A 493 -7.78 -0.14 -9.19
CA GLY A 493 -7.48 0.37 -10.53
C GLY A 493 -6.43 1.49 -10.59
N THR A 494 -5.63 1.66 -9.51
CA THR A 494 -4.71 2.80 -9.34
C THR A 494 -3.50 2.76 -10.26
N GLY A 495 -3.41 1.75 -11.14
CA GLY A 495 -2.26 1.57 -12.02
C GLY A 495 -1.03 0.97 -11.30
N ARG A 496 -1.20 0.30 -10.16
CA ARG A 496 -0.15 -0.47 -9.53
C ARG A 496 -0.21 -1.91 -10.01
N PHE A 497 0.91 -2.44 -10.50
CA PHE A 497 1.08 -3.84 -10.84
C PHE A 497 2.10 -4.47 -9.92
N ILE A 498 1.85 -5.71 -9.52
CA ILE A 498 2.70 -6.48 -8.63
C ILE A 498 2.96 -7.83 -9.30
N PHE A 499 4.12 -7.96 -9.90
CA PHE A 499 4.51 -9.19 -10.57
C PHE A 499 5.08 -10.22 -9.59
N SER A 500 4.89 -11.51 -9.86
CA SER A 500 5.64 -12.56 -9.21
C SER A 500 7.05 -12.68 -9.83
N LEU A 501 8.00 -13.28 -9.10
CA LEU A 501 9.36 -13.53 -9.62
C LEU A 501 9.37 -14.63 -10.69
N LYS A 502 8.26 -15.32 -10.92
CA LYS A 502 8.12 -16.44 -11.86
C LYS A 502 7.57 -16.04 -13.23
N TYR A 503 7.40 -14.76 -13.52
CA TYR A 503 7.09 -14.32 -14.87
C TYR A 503 8.25 -14.64 -15.81
N SER A 504 8.01 -15.52 -16.79
CA SER A 504 8.95 -15.80 -17.89
C SER A 504 9.05 -14.58 -18.83
N GLU A 505 9.99 -14.62 -19.76
CA GLU A 505 10.06 -13.58 -20.81
C GLU A 505 8.82 -13.65 -21.72
N ALA A 506 8.35 -14.87 -22.05
CA ALA A 506 7.14 -15.05 -22.85
C ALA A 506 5.88 -14.50 -22.17
N ASP A 507 5.73 -14.72 -20.84
CA ASP A 507 4.62 -14.14 -20.07
C ASP A 507 4.69 -12.62 -20.08
N PHE A 508 5.89 -12.06 -19.91
CA PHE A 508 6.07 -10.61 -19.92
C PHE A 508 5.77 -10.01 -21.29
N GLU A 509 6.22 -10.62 -22.38
CA GLU A 509 5.88 -10.16 -23.74
C GLU A 509 4.39 -10.18 -23.99
N ALA A 510 3.69 -11.25 -23.58
CA ALA A 510 2.25 -11.34 -23.71
C ALA A 510 1.53 -10.25 -22.88
N VAL A 511 2.02 -9.91 -21.68
CA VAL A 511 1.51 -8.78 -20.88
C VAL A 511 1.76 -7.46 -21.62
N ALA A 512 2.95 -7.25 -22.16
CA ALA A 512 3.30 -6.04 -22.89
C ALA A 512 2.45 -5.84 -24.15
N ASP A 513 2.22 -6.92 -24.92
CA ASP A 513 1.35 -6.90 -26.10
C ASP A 513 -0.07 -6.47 -25.73
N ARG A 514 -0.64 -7.11 -24.72
CA ARG A 514 -2.00 -6.80 -24.21
C ARG A 514 -2.10 -5.39 -23.65
N PHE A 515 -1.06 -4.92 -22.96
CA PHE A 515 -1.03 -3.57 -22.43
C PHE A 515 -1.05 -2.52 -23.55
N VAL A 516 -0.22 -2.70 -24.58
CA VAL A 516 -0.18 -1.81 -25.76
C VAL A 516 -1.51 -1.87 -26.53
N ALA A 517 -2.09 -3.06 -26.73
CA ALA A 517 -3.40 -3.22 -27.37
C ALA A 517 -4.51 -2.48 -26.64
N ALA A 518 -4.55 -2.57 -25.30
CA ALA A 518 -5.48 -1.84 -24.46
C ALA A 518 -5.33 -0.32 -24.63
N CYS A 519 -4.10 0.19 -24.63
CA CYS A 519 -3.82 1.62 -24.81
C CYS A 519 -4.24 2.12 -26.21
N ARG A 520 -3.97 1.34 -27.26
CA ARG A 520 -4.40 1.67 -28.65
C ARG A 520 -5.94 1.70 -28.77
N SER A 521 -6.63 0.74 -28.12
CA SER A 521 -8.10 0.73 -28.10
C SER A 521 -8.65 1.95 -27.39
N MET A 522 -8.07 2.35 -26.27
CA MET A 522 -8.45 3.54 -25.53
C MET A 522 -8.20 4.84 -26.34
N GLU A 523 -7.13 4.87 -27.15
CA GLU A 523 -6.84 5.99 -28.06
C GLU A 523 -7.85 6.04 -29.21
N ARG A 524 -8.09 4.92 -29.90
CA ARG A 524 -9.09 4.81 -30.98
C ARG A 524 -10.45 5.34 -30.52
N ASP A 525 -10.84 5.03 -29.30
CA ASP A 525 -12.12 5.42 -28.71
C ASP A 525 -12.13 6.84 -28.13
N GLY A 526 -11.06 7.64 -28.32
CA GLY A 526 -10.99 9.07 -28.01
C GLY A 526 -10.76 9.43 -26.54
N TRP A 527 -10.40 8.45 -25.67
CA TRP A 527 -10.21 8.70 -24.25
C TRP A 527 -8.88 9.38 -23.89
N TRP A 528 -7.88 9.35 -24.80
CA TRP A 528 -6.61 10.08 -24.65
C TRP A 528 -6.69 11.54 -25.11
N TRP A 529 -7.86 11.99 -25.60
CA TRP A 529 -8.02 13.41 -25.93
C TRP A 529 -7.81 14.27 -24.69
N CYS A 530 -7.07 15.36 -24.85
CA CYS A 530 -6.78 16.32 -23.80
C CYS A 530 -7.09 17.74 -24.31
N CYS A 531 -7.85 18.51 -23.51
CA CYS A 531 -8.13 19.89 -23.83
C CYS A 531 -6.83 20.71 -23.95
N PRO A 532 -6.58 21.44 -25.04
CA PRO A 532 -5.42 22.29 -25.16
C PRO A 532 -5.25 23.22 -23.95
N GLY A 533 -4.06 23.26 -23.37
CA GLY A 533 -3.75 24.07 -22.19
C GLY A 533 -4.28 23.50 -20.86
N ALA A 534 -4.89 22.33 -20.85
CA ALA A 534 -5.29 21.68 -19.59
C ALA A 534 -4.06 21.33 -18.75
N THR A 535 -4.17 21.55 -17.45
CA THR A 535 -3.17 21.16 -16.45
C THR A 535 -3.84 20.39 -15.32
N ASN A 536 -3.07 19.61 -14.57
CA ASN A 536 -3.59 18.94 -13.38
C ASN A 536 -4.24 19.93 -12.41
N LYS A 537 -3.66 21.12 -12.27
CA LYS A 537 -4.19 22.19 -11.41
C LYS A 537 -5.54 22.70 -11.91
N SER A 538 -5.69 22.92 -13.23
CA SER A 538 -6.97 23.36 -13.80
C SER A 538 -8.07 22.30 -13.64
N ILE A 539 -7.74 21.02 -13.81
CA ILE A 539 -8.66 19.89 -13.57
C ILE A 539 -9.08 19.84 -12.09
N GLN A 540 -8.14 19.95 -11.16
CA GLN A 540 -8.43 19.97 -9.73
C GLN A 540 -9.34 21.14 -9.34
N HIS A 541 -9.05 22.35 -9.84
CA HIS A 541 -9.89 23.52 -9.57
C HIS A 541 -11.31 23.32 -10.12
N ARG A 542 -11.45 22.74 -11.29
CA ARG A 542 -12.76 22.47 -11.89
C ARG A 542 -13.55 21.47 -11.02
N ILE A 543 -12.94 20.37 -10.60
CA ILE A 543 -13.58 19.38 -9.72
C ILE A 543 -14.02 20.03 -8.41
N ILE A 544 -13.17 20.83 -7.78
CA ILE A 544 -13.52 21.56 -6.55
C ILE A 544 -14.70 22.50 -6.79
N ARG A 545 -14.70 23.23 -7.91
CA ARG A 545 -15.81 24.13 -8.26
C ARG A 545 -17.12 23.36 -8.45
N GLU A 546 -17.09 22.24 -9.13
CA GLU A 546 -18.25 21.35 -9.31
C GLU A 546 -18.79 20.87 -7.94
N MET A 547 -17.94 20.42 -7.04
CA MET A 547 -18.30 20.00 -5.70
C MET A 547 -18.98 21.13 -4.89
N ILE A 548 -18.46 22.35 -5.01
CA ILE A 548 -19.01 23.54 -4.35
C ILE A 548 -20.38 23.91 -4.94
N MET A 549 -20.51 23.92 -6.26
CA MET A 549 -21.78 24.24 -6.91
C MET A 549 -22.88 23.27 -6.56
N HIS A 550 -22.62 21.96 -6.54
CA HIS A 550 -23.59 20.94 -6.13
C HIS A 550 -24.05 21.12 -4.68
N ARG A 551 -23.18 21.59 -3.79
CA ARG A 551 -23.58 21.93 -2.42
C ARG A 551 -24.58 23.09 -2.40
N PHE A 552 -24.35 24.18 -3.16
CA PHE A 552 -25.26 25.32 -3.19
C PHE A 552 -26.60 24.98 -3.86
N LEU A 553 -26.61 24.22 -4.94
CA LEU A 553 -27.86 23.80 -5.60
C LEU A 553 -28.75 22.97 -4.68
N ARG A 554 -28.23 22.04 -3.89
CA ARG A 554 -29.01 21.29 -2.90
C ARG A 554 -29.50 22.14 -1.73
N CYS A 555 -28.73 23.14 -1.30
CA CYS A 555 -29.22 24.07 -0.29
C CYS A 555 -30.40 24.90 -0.78
N ALA A 556 -30.43 25.26 -2.07
CA ALA A 556 -31.51 26.02 -2.71
C ALA A 556 -32.79 25.19 -2.97
N THR A 557 -32.69 23.85 -3.00
CA THR A 557 -33.86 22.95 -3.18
C THR A 557 -34.49 22.48 -1.87
N VAL A 558 -33.88 22.77 -0.73
CA VAL A 558 -34.39 22.41 0.61
C VAL A 558 -35.03 23.61 1.32
N THR A 559 -34.92 24.81 0.75
CA THR A 559 -35.67 26.02 1.14
C THR A 559 -36.89 26.20 0.26
#